data_102414978c06a67067023b896f63f452
#
_entry.id   102414978c06a67067023b896f63f452
#
_cell.length_a   1.000
_cell.length_b   1.000
_cell.length_c   1.000
_cell.angle_alpha   90.00
_cell.angle_beta   90.00
_cell.angle_gamma   90.00
#
_symmetry.space_group_name_H-M   'P 1'
#
loop_
_entity.id
_entity.type
_entity.pdbx_description
1 polymer ?
#
loop_
_entity_poly.entity_id
_entity_poly.type
_entity_poly.pdbx_seq_one_letter_code
_entity_poly.pdbx_strand_id
1 'polypeptide(L)'
;MELPGNIKQAKKAFYGDTALIDGADTTACMQLENMDSMYYGCVALASVQIPDSAKELSNICNGCVNLKEVHIPSAAQKMNSSFFGCTALESITGEIPSSCTDSGNLFSGCKFLSGTLTVSCTSRTTLSSSFSDAATAGTGLTIILRYDAEKSQETANTGFYGGTKSADEILNALKASMEATFSSGSHITITTNADKTEG
;
A
#
# COMPACT_ATOMS: atom_id res chain seq x y z
N MET A 1 -16.08 -4.64 17.38
CA MET A 1 -17.33 -3.88 17.00
C MET A 1 -17.67 -4.26 15.56
N GLU A 2 -18.93 -4.60 15.30
CA GLU A 2 -19.39 -4.97 13.95
C GLU A 2 -20.01 -3.74 13.26
N LEU A 3 -19.67 -3.52 11.99
CA LEU A 3 -20.24 -2.45 11.18
C LEU A 3 -21.44 -2.96 10.37
N PRO A 4 -22.46 -2.10 10.09
CA PRO A 4 -23.57 -2.49 9.23
C PRO A 4 -23.10 -2.90 7.83
N GLY A 5 -23.57 -4.05 7.32
CA GLY A 5 -23.08 -4.64 6.06
C GLY A 5 -23.37 -3.80 4.80
N ASN A 6 -24.25 -2.82 4.86
CA ASN A 6 -24.64 -1.96 3.73
C ASN A 6 -23.90 -0.62 3.69
N ILE A 7 -22.94 -0.37 4.59
CA ILE A 7 -22.20 0.89 4.59
C ILE A 7 -21.21 0.94 3.40
N LYS A 8 -21.04 2.14 2.84
CA LYS A 8 -20.10 2.42 1.76
C LYS A 8 -18.92 3.27 2.21
N GLN A 9 -19.05 3.98 3.31
CA GLN A 9 -18.07 4.91 3.82
C GLN A 9 -17.94 4.82 5.33
N ALA A 10 -16.71 4.73 5.83
CA ALA A 10 -16.36 4.74 7.25
C ALA A 10 -15.23 5.74 7.52
N LYS A 11 -15.18 6.83 6.73
CA LYS A 11 -14.15 7.87 6.85
C LYS A 11 -14.10 8.42 8.26
N LYS A 12 -12.90 8.40 8.86
CA LYS A 12 -12.61 8.93 10.20
C LYS A 12 -13.45 8.33 11.35
N ALA A 13 -14.04 7.14 11.16
CA ALA A 13 -14.98 6.57 12.14
C ALA A 13 -14.36 6.38 13.53
N PHE A 14 -13.06 6.07 13.61
CA PHE A 14 -12.31 5.89 14.87
C PHE A 14 -11.08 6.81 14.95
N TYR A 15 -11.11 7.94 14.25
CA TYR A 15 -9.98 8.87 14.18
C TYR A 15 -9.52 9.31 15.57
N GLY A 16 -8.26 9.03 15.91
CA GLY A 16 -7.64 9.45 17.17
C GLY A 16 -8.09 8.65 18.40
N ASP A 17 -8.76 7.52 18.23
CA ASP A 17 -9.11 6.64 19.35
C ASP A 17 -7.88 5.87 19.83
N THR A 18 -7.19 6.45 20.82
CA THR A 18 -5.94 5.89 21.37
C THR A 18 -6.13 4.65 22.22
N ALA A 19 -7.38 4.31 22.58
CA ALA A 19 -7.72 3.13 23.38
C ALA A 19 -8.22 1.94 22.54
N LEU A 20 -8.50 2.15 21.23
CA LEU A 20 -8.97 1.10 20.34
C LEU A 20 -7.86 0.07 20.09
N ILE A 21 -8.08 -1.18 20.53
CA ILE A 21 -7.11 -2.28 20.40
C ILE A 21 -7.34 -3.06 19.10
N ASP A 22 -8.60 -3.35 18.79
CA ASP A 22 -8.99 -4.11 17.60
C ASP A 22 -9.88 -3.26 16.70
N GLY A 23 -9.61 -3.33 15.41
CA GLY A 23 -10.42 -2.67 14.39
C GLY A 23 -11.86 -3.18 14.35
N ALA A 24 -12.73 -2.45 13.66
CA ALA A 24 -14.09 -2.91 13.44
C ALA A 24 -14.12 -4.17 12.58
N ASP A 25 -15.03 -5.06 12.87
CA ASP A 25 -15.36 -6.19 12.00
C ASP A 25 -16.04 -5.68 10.72
N THR A 26 -15.38 -5.85 9.59
CA THR A 26 -15.83 -5.44 8.27
C THR A 26 -16.21 -6.61 7.37
N THR A 27 -16.27 -7.83 7.89
CA THR A 27 -16.52 -9.06 7.10
C THR A 27 -17.86 -9.01 6.33
N ALA A 28 -18.88 -8.38 6.88
CA ALA A 28 -20.17 -8.18 6.22
C ALA A 28 -20.20 -6.96 5.27
N CYS A 29 -19.15 -6.12 5.26
CA CYS A 29 -19.15 -4.81 4.59
C CYS A 29 -18.68 -4.89 3.13
N MET A 30 -19.36 -5.70 2.30
CA MET A 30 -18.98 -5.96 0.90
C MET A 30 -19.03 -4.73 -0.02
N GLN A 31 -19.60 -3.61 0.43
CA GLN A 31 -19.71 -2.36 -0.32
C GLN A 31 -18.89 -1.22 0.29
N LEU A 32 -18.09 -1.48 1.31
CA LEU A 32 -17.29 -0.46 1.97
C LEU A 32 -16.11 -0.06 1.08
N GLU A 33 -16.19 1.11 0.48
CA GLU A 33 -15.22 1.62 -0.48
C GLU A 33 -14.30 2.70 0.10
N ASN A 34 -14.78 3.48 1.07
CA ASN A 34 -14.02 4.59 1.61
C ASN A 34 -13.77 4.43 3.12
N MET A 35 -12.49 4.24 3.46
CA MET A 35 -11.99 4.11 4.83
C MET A 35 -10.90 5.17 5.12
N ASP A 36 -10.88 6.29 4.38
CA ASP A 36 -9.90 7.37 4.57
C ASP A 36 -9.82 7.79 6.04
N SER A 37 -8.60 7.74 6.60
CA SER A 37 -8.29 8.13 7.97
C SER A 37 -9.12 7.42 9.06
N MET A 38 -9.70 6.25 8.76
CA MET A 38 -10.63 5.57 9.67
C MET A 38 -10.00 5.31 11.05
N TYR A 39 -8.75 4.89 11.08
CA TYR A 39 -8.01 4.58 12.31
C TYR A 39 -6.78 5.49 12.52
N TYR A 40 -6.77 6.67 11.92
CA TYR A 40 -5.65 7.61 12.07
C TYR A 40 -5.33 7.86 13.54
N GLY A 41 -4.08 7.61 13.95
CA GLY A 41 -3.63 7.88 15.32
C GLY A 41 -4.17 6.91 16.39
N CYS A 42 -4.76 5.78 16.00
CA CYS A 42 -5.18 4.73 16.92
C CYS A 42 -3.94 3.95 17.41
N VAL A 43 -3.20 4.54 18.34
CA VAL A 43 -1.87 4.03 18.76
C VAL A 43 -1.92 2.64 19.43
N ALA A 44 -3.04 2.25 20.05
CA ALA A 44 -3.22 0.93 20.64
C ALA A 44 -3.66 -0.15 19.65
N LEU A 45 -4.02 0.23 18.40
CA LEU A 45 -4.58 -0.68 17.41
C LEU A 45 -3.58 -1.77 17.03
N ALA A 46 -3.92 -3.03 17.33
CA ALA A 46 -3.08 -4.19 17.07
C ALA A 46 -3.50 -4.97 15.81
N SER A 47 -4.77 -4.91 15.44
CA SER A 47 -5.32 -5.59 14.27
C SER A 47 -6.35 -4.74 13.54
N VAL A 48 -6.44 -4.91 12.21
CA VAL A 48 -7.42 -4.24 11.36
C VAL A 48 -7.88 -5.18 10.25
N GLN A 49 -9.18 -5.12 9.93
CA GLN A 49 -9.74 -5.80 8.77
C GLN A 49 -10.05 -4.76 7.69
N ILE A 50 -9.46 -4.93 6.51
CA ILE A 50 -9.70 -4.07 5.35
C ILE A 50 -10.36 -4.95 4.27
N PRO A 51 -11.63 -4.70 3.90
CA PRO A 51 -12.31 -5.53 2.91
C PRO A 51 -11.76 -5.25 1.50
N ASP A 52 -11.78 -6.27 0.63
CA ASP A 52 -11.30 -6.15 -0.75
C ASP A 52 -12.03 -5.11 -1.61
N SER A 53 -13.22 -4.69 -1.20
CA SER A 53 -13.97 -3.60 -1.83
C SER A 53 -13.40 -2.20 -1.58
N ALA A 54 -12.47 -2.05 -0.61
CA ALA A 54 -11.95 -0.76 -0.20
C ALA A 54 -11.04 -0.14 -1.28
N LYS A 55 -11.34 1.11 -1.65
CA LYS A 55 -10.65 1.88 -2.71
C LYS A 55 -9.88 3.09 -2.15
N GLU A 56 -10.49 3.82 -1.24
CA GLU A 56 -9.96 5.05 -0.66
C GLU A 56 -9.48 4.75 0.76
N LEU A 57 -8.15 4.63 0.92
CA LEU A 57 -7.49 4.20 2.16
C LEU A 57 -6.47 5.22 2.67
N SER A 58 -6.43 6.43 2.10
CA SER A 58 -5.44 7.43 2.50
C SER A 58 -5.45 7.64 4.01
N ASN A 59 -4.27 7.55 4.63
CA ASN A 59 -4.07 7.68 6.07
C ASN A 59 -4.86 6.69 6.95
N ILE A 60 -5.34 5.57 6.43
CA ILE A 60 -6.26 4.68 7.17
C ILE A 60 -5.73 4.31 8.55
N CYS A 61 -4.46 3.93 8.66
CA CYS A 61 -3.79 3.53 9.91
C CYS A 61 -2.53 4.38 10.20
N ASN A 62 -2.48 5.62 9.70
CA ASN A 62 -1.35 6.51 9.93
C ASN A 62 -1.10 6.68 11.43
N GLY A 63 0.10 6.34 11.91
CA GLY A 63 0.46 6.43 13.32
C GLY A 63 -0.08 5.30 14.20
N CYS A 64 -0.59 4.19 13.65
CA CYS A 64 -0.98 3.00 14.42
C CYS A 64 0.27 2.20 14.81
N VAL A 65 0.98 2.66 15.82
CA VAL A 65 2.33 2.18 16.18
C VAL A 65 2.38 0.73 16.67
N ASN A 66 1.26 0.16 17.10
CA ASN A 66 1.16 -1.23 17.58
C ASN A 66 0.61 -2.21 16.53
N LEU A 67 0.23 -1.72 15.33
CA LEU A 67 -0.29 -2.57 14.25
C LEU A 67 0.82 -3.47 13.71
N LYS A 68 0.56 -4.81 13.68
CA LYS A 68 1.58 -5.81 13.31
C LYS A 68 1.45 -6.35 11.91
N GLU A 69 0.24 -6.44 11.41
CA GLU A 69 -0.04 -6.99 10.08
C GLU A 69 -1.15 -6.22 9.38
N VAL A 70 -1.08 -6.19 8.05
CA VAL A 70 -2.11 -5.60 7.21
C VAL A 70 -2.33 -6.43 5.95
N HIS A 71 -3.58 -6.39 5.48
CA HIS A 71 -3.96 -6.88 4.16
C HIS A 71 -4.18 -5.71 3.21
N ILE A 72 -3.55 -5.75 2.01
CA ILE A 72 -3.77 -4.77 0.95
C ILE A 72 -4.97 -5.23 0.12
N PRO A 73 -6.07 -4.47 0.06
CA PRO A 73 -7.24 -4.85 -0.70
C PRO A 73 -7.00 -4.74 -2.21
N SER A 74 -7.54 -5.71 -2.96
CA SER A 74 -7.36 -5.80 -4.41
C SER A 74 -7.99 -4.64 -5.20
N ALA A 75 -8.98 -3.94 -4.62
CA ALA A 75 -9.63 -2.78 -5.24
C ALA A 75 -8.95 -1.44 -4.89
N ALA A 76 -7.84 -1.42 -4.15
CA ALA A 76 -7.19 -0.18 -3.70
C ALA A 76 -6.86 0.77 -4.87
N GLN A 77 -7.15 2.05 -4.68
CA GLN A 77 -6.88 3.12 -5.65
C GLN A 77 -6.04 4.25 -5.06
N LYS A 78 -6.26 4.57 -3.77
CA LYS A 78 -5.53 5.60 -3.04
C LYS A 78 -5.09 5.08 -1.69
N MET A 79 -3.78 5.09 -1.46
CA MET A 79 -3.15 4.57 -0.24
C MET A 79 -2.09 5.54 0.30
N ASN A 80 -2.19 6.83 0.01
CA ASN A 80 -1.22 7.81 0.47
C ASN A 80 -1.12 7.81 2.00
N SER A 81 0.09 7.59 2.53
CA SER A 81 0.39 7.53 3.97
C SER A 81 -0.47 6.54 4.78
N SER A 82 -1.02 5.49 4.15
CA SER A 82 -1.97 4.57 4.78
C SER A 82 -1.42 3.89 6.03
N PHE A 83 -0.14 3.53 6.02
CA PHE A 83 0.54 2.87 7.14
C PHE A 83 1.78 3.65 7.59
N PHE A 84 1.79 4.95 7.34
CA PHE A 84 2.88 5.82 7.77
C PHE A 84 3.08 5.71 9.28
N GLY A 85 4.32 5.45 9.71
CA GLY A 85 4.66 5.39 11.14
C GLY A 85 4.07 4.20 11.90
N CYS A 86 3.60 3.14 11.21
CA CYS A 86 3.23 1.87 11.85
C CYS A 86 4.51 1.12 12.26
N THR A 87 5.14 1.58 13.35
CA THR A 87 6.49 1.15 13.71
C THR A 87 6.60 -0.33 14.11
N ALA A 88 5.50 -0.98 14.53
CA ALA A 88 5.47 -2.41 14.83
C ALA A 88 5.02 -3.29 13.65
N LEU A 89 4.77 -2.71 12.47
CA LEU A 89 4.29 -3.47 11.32
C LEU A 89 5.39 -4.40 10.79
N GLU A 90 5.11 -5.71 10.84
CA GLU A 90 6.04 -6.79 10.49
C GLU A 90 5.71 -7.43 9.15
N SER A 91 4.41 -7.57 8.84
CA SER A 91 3.97 -8.31 7.65
C SER A 91 2.87 -7.62 6.86
N ILE A 92 2.90 -7.87 5.56
CA ILE A 92 1.88 -7.42 4.60
C ILE A 92 1.41 -8.65 3.82
N THR A 93 0.11 -8.76 3.63
CA THR A 93 -0.51 -9.72 2.70
C THR A 93 -1.23 -9.00 1.57
N GLY A 94 -1.45 -9.68 0.46
CA GLY A 94 -1.97 -9.06 -0.76
C GLY A 94 -0.87 -8.41 -1.58
N GLU A 95 -1.27 -7.61 -2.58
CA GLU A 95 -0.34 -6.85 -3.43
C GLU A 95 -0.83 -5.40 -3.59
N ILE A 96 0.06 -4.48 -3.88
CA ILE A 96 -0.34 -3.13 -4.30
C ILE A 96 -0.84 -3.25 -5.75
N PRO A 97 -2.15 -3.08 -6.01
CA PRO A 97 -2.70 -3.29 -7.33
C PRO A 97 -2.35 -2.14 -8.28
N SER A 98 -2.36 -2.41 -9.58
CA SER A 98 -2.10 -1.42 -10.64
C SER A 98 -3.12 -0.27 -10.67
N SER A 99 -4.31 -0.48 -10.09
CA SER A 99 -5.31 0.58 -9.85
C SER A 99 -4.88 1.61 -8.81
N CYS A 100 -3.91 1.27 -7.94
CA CYS A 100 -3.40 2.18 -6.92
C CYS A 100 -2.39 3.15 -7.54
N THR A 101 -2.82 4.37 -7.81
CA THR A 101 -2.00 5.41 -8.46
C THR A 101 -1.45 6.44 -7.47
N ASP A 102 -1.93 6.43 -6.22
CA ASP A 102 -1.49 7.33 -5.16
C ASP A 102 -1.13 6.54 -3.90
N SER A 103 0.17 6.30 -3.71
CA SER A 103 0.73 5.52 -2.60
C SER A 103 1.97 6.17 -1.99
N GLY A 104 2.10 7.49 -2.07
CA GLY A 104 3.20 8.22 -1.46
C GLY A 104 3.27 7.99 0.06
N ASN A 105 4.47 7.82 0.61
CA ASN A 105 4.73 7.55 2.04
C ASN A 105 4.00 6.32 2.62
N LEU A 106 3.61 5.36 1.81
CA LEU A 106 2.71 4.25 2.18
C LEU A 106 3.17 3.50 3.45
N PHE A 107 4.43 3.08 3.50
CA PHE A 107 5.05 2.35 4.61
C PHE A 107 6.23 3.10 5.25
N SER A 108 6.30 4.41 5.04
CA SER A 108 7.38 5.21 5.62
C SER A 108 7.40 5.08 7.15
N GLY A 109 8.55 4.76 7.72
CA GLY A 109 8.71 4.54 9.16
C GLY A 109 8.28 3.16 9.67
N CYS A 110 7.89 2.21 8.81
CA CYS A 110 7.57 0.82 9.18
C CYS A 110 8.86 0.01 9.38
N LYS A 111 9.52 0.18 10.51
CA LYS A 111 10.90 -0.28 10.76
C LYS A 111 11.08 -1.81 10.75
N PHE A 112 10.08 -2.56 11.20
CA PHE A 112 10.15 -4.02 11.30
C PHE A 112 9.60 -4.77 10.09
N LEU A 113 9.19 -4.03 9.05
CA LEU A 113 8.60 -4.62 7.87
C LEU A 113 9.53 -5.62 7.20
N SER A 114 9.01 -6.80 6.88
CA SER A 114 9.78 -7.92 6.33
C SER A 114 8.92 -8.77 5.38
N GLY A 115 9.58 -9.76 4.71
CA GLY A 115 8.91 -10.69 3.81
C GLY A 115 8.92 -10.23 2.36
N THR A 116 7.85 -10.50 1.62
CA THR A 116 7.74 -10.19 0.19
C THR A 116 6.48 -9.39 -0.10
N LEU A 117 6.62 -8.29 -0.83
CA LEU A 117 5.52 -7.44 -1.31
C LEU A 117 5.57 -7.37 -2.84
N THR A 118 4.49 -7.77 -3.49
CA THR A 118 4.32 -7.55 -4.92
C THR A 118 3.65 -6.21 -5.19
N VAL A 119 4.12 -5.50 -6.20
CA VAL A 119 3.53 -4.24 -6.68
C VAL A 119 3.24 -4.38 -8.17
N SER A 120 1.97 -4.37 -8.54
CA SER A 120 1.55 -4.29 -9.94
C SER A 120 1.66 -2.84 -10.42
N CYS A 121 2.54 -2.61 -11.40
CA CYS A 121 2.95 -1.27 -11.83
C CYS A 121 2.37 -0.92 -13.20
N THR A 122 2.05 0.36 -13.37
CA THR A 122 1.80 0.98 -14.68
C THR A 122 2.72 2.19 -14.86
N SER A 123 2.67 2.84 -15.99
CA SER A 123 3.39 4.11 -16.23
C SER A 123 2.96 5.25 -15.26
N ARG A 124 1.87 5.08 -14.51
CA ARG A 124 1.35 6.05 -13.53
C ARG A 124 1.67 5.69 -12.08
N THR A 125 2.21 4.51 -11.83
CA THR A 125 2.55 4.08 -10.47
C THR A 125 3.60 5.00 -9.88
N THR A 126 3.32 5.53 -8.68
CA THR A 126 4.24 6.34 -7.90
C THR A 126 4.41 5.73 -6.51
N LEU A 127 5.65 5.49 -6.12
CA LEU A 127 6.02 4.94 -4.81
C LEU A 127 7.02 5.87 -4.09
N SER A 128 6.95 7.15 -4.39
CA SER A 128 7.86 8.15 -3.83
C SER A 128 7.80 8.15 -2.31
N SER A 129 8.95 7.97 -1.67
CA SER A 129 9.12 7.90 -0.22
C SER A 129 8.26 6.82 0.47
N SER A 130 7.66 5.89 -0.28
CA SER A 130 6.76 4.88 0.30
C SER A 130 7.45 3.93 1.27
N PHE A 131 8.77 3.81 1.18
CA PHE A 131 9.59 2.93 2.03
C PHE A 131 10.72 3.67 2.76
N SER A 132 10.62 4.99 2.92
CA SER A 132 11.56 5.77 3.71
C SER A 132 11.53 5.28 5.17
N ASP A 133 12.70 5.00 5.76
CA ASP A 133 12.85 4.42 7.11
C ASP A 133 12.09 3.08 7.32
N ALA A 134 11.71 2.39 6.25
CA ALA A 134 11.11 1.06 6.33
C ALA A 134 12.18 -0.03 6.40
N ALA A 135 11.84 -1.19 6.99
CA ALA A 135 12.67 -2.38 7.08
C ALA A 135 14.09 -2.14 7.62
N THR A 136 14.25 -1.17 8.53
CA THR A 136 15.55 -0.82 9.13
C THR A 136 15.92 -1.71 10.32
N ALA A 137 14.95 -2.44 10.90
CA ALA A 137 15.13 -3.31 12.06
C ALA A 137 14.59 -4.73 11.85
N GLY A 138 13.95 -5.01 10.71
CA GLY A 138 13.39 -6.32 10.37
C GLY A 138 14.41 -7.27 9.73
N THR A 139 13.93 -8.46 9.33
CA THR A 139 14.75 -9.48 8.65
C THR A 139 15.00 -9.19 7.16
N GLY A 140 14.39 -8.14 6.64
CA GLY A 140 14.50 -7.68 5.26
C GLY A 140 13.21 -7.82 4.46
N LEU A 141 12.95 -6.84 3.59
CA LEU A 141 11.81 -6.77 2.70
C LEU A 141 12.25 -6.98 1.25
N THR A 142 11.62 -7.92 0.56
CA THR A 142 11.76 -8.05 -0.90
C THR A 142 10.55 -7.43 -1.59
N ILE A 143 10.79 -6.47 -2.47
CA ILE A 143 9.74 -5.86 -3.28
C ILE A 143 9.87 -6.38 -4.71
N ILE A 144 8.80 -6.94 -5.24
CA ILE A 144 8.70 -7.43 -6.62
C ILE A 144 7.87 -6.43 -7.42
N LEU A 145 8.51 -5.69 -8.32
CA LEU A 145 7.81 -4.80 -9.25
C LEU A 145 7.41 -5.60 -10.50
N ARG A 146 6.12 -5.69 -10.76
CA ARG A 146 5.55 -6.38 -11.92
C ARG A 146 4.80 -5.38 -12.80
N TYR A 147 5.10 -5.36 -14.09
CA TYR A 147 4.42 -4.47 -15.04
C TYR A 147 3.06 -5.05 -15.44
N ASP A 148 2.00 -4.26 -15.30
CA ASP A 148 0.65 -4.59 -15.71
C ASP A 148 0.41 -4.03 -17.12
N ALA A 149 0.60 -4.89 -18.14
CA ALA A 149 0.48 -4.51 -19.56
C ALA A 149 -0.97 -4.18 -19.96
N GLU A 150 -1.96 -4.84 -19.38
CA GLU A 150 -3.36 -4.63 -19.72
C GLU A 150 -3.84 -3.24 -19.28
N LYS A 151 -3.52 -2.85 -18.07
CA LYS A 151 -3.86 -1.52 -17.54
C LYS A 151 -3.06 -0.40 -18.15
N SER A 152 -1.86 -0.69 -18.67
CA SER A 152 -1.03 0.32 -19.34
C SER A 152 -1.54 0.68 -20.74
N GLN A 153 -2.25 -0.20 -21.43
CA GLN A 153 -2.86 0.08 -22.73
C GLN A 153 -4.05 1.06 -22.62
N GLU A 154 -4.80 1.04 -21.53
CA GLU A 154 -5.87 2.01 -21.31
C GLU A 154 -5.33 3.46 -21.23
N THR A 155 -4.06 3.64 -20.89
CA THR A 155 -3.41 4.96 -20.77
C THR A 155 -2.78 5.45 -22.07
N ALA A 156 -2.42 4.57 -22.99
CA ALA A 156 -1.87 4.94 -24.29
C ALA A 156 -2.86 5.73 -25.17
N ASN A 157 -4.16 5.52 -24.96
CA ASN A 157 -5.23 6.23 -25.67
C ASN A 157 -5.49 7.66 -25.16
N THR A 158 -4.89 8.10 -24.08
CA THR A 158 -5.15 9.45 -23.52
C THR A 158 -4.11 10.52 -23.89
N GLY A 159 -3.13 10.20 -24.73
CA GLY A 159 -2.25 11.19 -25.40
C GLY A 159 -1.34 12.03 -24.50
N PHE A 160 -1.12 11.67 -23.21
CA PHE A 160 -0.46 12.58 -22.26
C PHE A 160 1.05 12.38 -22.09
N TYR A 161 1.65 11.30 -22.59
CA TYR A 161 3.11 11.10 -22.56
C TYR A 161 3.63 10.65 -23.93
N GLY A 162 4.31 11.56 -24.63
CA GLY A 162 5.03 11.28 -25.87
C GLY A 162 6.25 10.40 -25.63
N GLY A 163 6.14 9.13 -25.93
CA GLY A 163 7.23 8.16 -25.92
C GLY A 163 6.76 6.80 -25.39
N THR A 164 6.87 5.77 -26.21
CA THR A 164 6.60 4.37 -25.80
C THR A 164 7.79 3.84 -25.03
N LYS A 165 7.82 4.04 -23.69
CA LYS A 165 8.78 3.35 -22.82
C LYS A 165 8.40 1.88 -22.74
N SER A 166 9.42 1.01 -22.80
CA SER A 166 9.24 -0.42 -22.54
C SER A 166 8.87 -0.68 -21.07
N ALA A 167 8.31 -1.87 -20.79
CA ALA A 167 8.04 -2.30 -19.44
C ALA A 167 9.31 -2.23 -18.55
N ASP A 168 10.43 -2.69 -19.07
CA ASP A 168 11.72 -2.65 -18.37
C ASP A 168 12.17 -1.22 -18.05
N GLU A 169 12.00 -0.27 -18.96
CA GLU A 169 12.35 1.13 -18.73
C GLU A 169 11.49 1.75 -17.62
N ILE A 170 10.20 1.40 -17.56
CA ILE A 170 9.28 1.87 -16.53
C ILE A 170 9.65 1.27 -15.18
N LEU A 171 9.84 -0.05 -15.10
CA LEU A 171 10.18 -0.74 -13.86
C LEU A 171 11.54 -0.30 -13.31
N ASN A 172 12.55 -0.15 -14.17
CA ASN A 172 13.88 0.30 -13.75
C ASN A 172 13.85 1.76 -13.28
N ALA A 173 13.09 2.64 -13.92
CA ALA A 173 12.92 4.02 -13.47
C ALA A 173 12.23 4.09 -12.10
N LEU A 174 11.17 3.28 -11.88
CA LEU A 174 10.48 3.20 -10.60
C LEU A 174 11.41 2.66 -9.52
N LYS A 175 12.13 1.57 -9.78
CA LYS A 175 13.15 1.01 -8.88
C LYS A 175 14.16 2.06 -8.45
N ALA A 176 14.79 2.76 -9.39
CA ALA A 176 15.76 3.80 -9.09
C ALA A 176 15.19 4.94 -8.25
N SER A 177 13.94 5.34 -8.54
CA SER A 177 13.23 6.36 -7.76
C SER A 177 12.97 5.93 -6.32
N MET A 178 12.63 4.65 -6.10
CA MET A 178 12.42 4.10 -4.75
C MET A 178 13.74 3.99 -3.98
N GLU A 179 14.78 3.41 -4.60
CA GLU A 179 16.11 3.23 -3.99
C GLU A 179 16.72 4.56 -3.55
N ALA A 180 16.48 5.64 -4.29
CA ALA A 180 16.94 6.98 -3.94
C ALA A 180 16.33 7.54 -2.63
N THR A 181 15.26 6.96 -2.15
CA THR A 181 14.56 7.38 -0.92
C THR A 181 14.82 6.47 0.27
N PHE A 182 15.58 5.38 0.10
CA PHE A 182 15.86 4.45 1.19
C PHE A 182 16.81 5.07 2.20
N SER A 183 16.50 4.87 3.47
CA SER A 183 17.34 5.31 4.57
C SER A 183 18.57 4.42 4.73
N SER A 184 19.65 4.97 5.26
CA SER A 184 20.81 4.18 5.67
C SER A 184 20.40 3.08 6.63
N GLY A 185 20.75 1.83 6.32
CA GLY A 185 20.37 0.65 7.13
C GLY A 185 19.05 0.00 6.75
N SER A 186 18.35 0.46 5.71
CA SER A 186 17.19 -0.28 5.18
C SER A 186 17.62 -1.60 4.55
N HIS A 187 16.99 -2.70 4.96
CA HIS A 187 17.20 -4.04 4.40
C HIS A 187 16.14 -4.33 3.33
N ILE A 188 16.14 -3.55 2.24
CA ILE A 188 15.17 -3.67 1.16
C ILE A 188 15.87 -4.12 -0.11
N THR A 189 15.35 -5.16 -0.75
CA THR A 189 15.77 -5.63 -2.07
C THR A 189 14.63 -5.42 -3.05
N ILE A 190 14.91 -4.80 -4.21
CA ILE A 190 13.91 -4.63 -5.27
C ILE A 190 14.30 -5.53 -6.45
N THR A 191 13.36 -6.37 -6.87
CA THR A 191 13.42 -7.15 -8.10
C THR A 191 12.38 -6.63 -9.09
N THR A 192 12.70 -6.71 -10.38
CA THR A 192 11.78 -6.35 -11.47
C THR A 192 11.42 -7.62 -12.23
N ASN A 193 10.14 -7.81 -12.50
CA ASN A 193 9.63 -8.85 -13.39
C ASN A 193 8.84 -8.15 -14.50
N ALA A 194 9.51 -7.86 -15.61
CA ALA A 194 8.82 -7.49 -16.85
C ALA A 194 8.15 -8.76 -17.34
N ASP A 195 6.83 -8.83 -17.28
CA ASP A 195 6.02 -10.00 -17.56
C ASP A 195 6.60 -10.87 -18.67
N LYS A 196 7.09 -12.02 -18.26
CA LYS A 196 6.96 -13.18 -19.10
C LYS A 196 5.54 -13.68 -18.84
N THR A 197 4.61 -13.36 -19.71
CA THR A 197 3.37 -14.11 -19.87
C THR A 197 3.78 -15.57 -19.93
N GLU A 198 3.66 -16.28 -18.82
CA GLU A 198 3.77 -17.72 -18.83
C GLU A 198 2.57 -18.21 -19.63
N GLY A 199 2.87 -18.76 -20.84
CA GLY A 199 1.91 -19.42 -21.69
C GLY A 199 1.46 -20.76 -21.11
#